data_d696c87a35dc763115147ac2f2e9bb1b
#
_entry.id   d696c87a35dc763115147ac2f2e9bb1b
#
_cell.length_a   1.000
_cell.length_b   1.000
_cell.length_c   1.000
_cell.angle_alpha   90.00
_cell.angle_beta   90.00
_cell.angle_gamma   90.00
#
_symmetry.space_group_name_H-M   'P 1'
#
loop_
_entity.id
_entity.type
_entity.pdbx_description
1 polymer ?
#
loop_
_entity_poly.entity_id
_entity_poly.type
_entity_poly.pdbx_seq_one_letter_code
_entity_poly.pdbx_strand_id
1 'polypeptide(L)'
;VTFNTFSIDGRVHKSFYSEEERAEGQIEEYSTWKTLRPFCFSLIKGKKLPERFSIILKLPKAATEQFLTARKSQWLPEQVGGLFLNIHYENQHLSCVTGLSLNQFTLDKTLEREWDESIRTFLRKEELPFEE
;
A
#
# COMPACT_ATOMS: atom_id res chain seq x y z
N VAL A 1 -3.69 -15.60 -28.56
CA VAL A 1 -2.79 -15.07 -27.54
C VAL A 1 -2.84 -15.98 -26.33
N THR A 2 -1.72 -16.54 -25.97
CA THR A 2 -1.60 -17.49 -24.86
C THR A 2 -1.01 -16.87 -23.59
N PHE A 3 -0.61 -15.61 -23.66
CA PHE A 3 0.05 -14.90 -22.58
C PHE A 3 -0.44 -13.46 -22.52
N ASN A 4 -0.83 -13.01 -21.33
CA ASN A 4 -1.27 -11.64 -21.09
C ASN A 4 -0.69 -11.13 -19.77
N THR A 5 -0.26 -9.86 -19.78
CA THR A 5 0.14 -9.16 -18.58
C THR A 5 -0.71 -7.88 -18.47
N PHE A 6 -1.29 -7.67 -17.29
CA PHE A 6 -2.07 -6.47 -16.98
C PHE A 6 -1.35 -5.69 -15.88
N SER A 7 -1.27 -4.39 -16.07
CA SER A 7 -0.73 -3.48 -15.05
C SER A 7 -1.69 -2.33 -14.84
N ILE A 8 -2.02 -2.06 -13.59
CA ILE A 8 -2.88 -0.94 -13.19
C ILE A 8 -2.06 -0.05 -12.25
N ASP A 9 -1.83 1.20 -12.68
CA ASP A 9 -1.26 2.22 -11.81
C ASP A 9 -2.42 2.99 -11.17
N GLY A 10 -2.51 2.96 -9.85
CA GLY A 10 -3.60 3.59 -9.10
C GLY A 10 -3.52 5.11 -9.02
N ARG A 11 -2.59 5.76 -9.71
CA ARG A 11 -2.47 7.22 -9.71
C ARG A 11 -3.68 7.88 -10.32
N VAL A 12 -4.20 8.89 -9.64
CA VAL A 12 -5.32 9.68 -10.14
C VAL A 12 -4.78 10.79 -11.05
N HIS A 13 -5.37 10.90 -12.25
CA HIS A 13 -4.99 11.96 -13.17
C HIS A 13 -5.36 13.32 -12.58
N LYS A 14 -4.45 14.30 -12.70
CA LYS A 14 -4.65 15.64 -12.13
C LYS A 14 -5.93 16.32 -12.60
N SER A 15 -6.37 16.05 -13.82
CA SER A 15 -7.59 16.64 -14.38
C SER A 15 -8.88 16.06 -13.79
N PHE A 16 -8.80 14.99 -13.01
CA PHE A 16 -9.95 14.41 -12.33
C PHE A 16 -10.51 15.35 -11.26
N TYR A 17 -9.64 16.13 -10.63
CA TYR A 17 -10.04 17.05 -9.58
C TYR A 17 -10.39 18.43 -10.14
N SER A 18 -11.46 19.04 -9.63
CA SER A 18 -11.84 20.43 -9.92
C SER A 18 -10.82 21.40 -9.30
N GLU A 19 -10.84 22.65 -9.76
CA GLU A 19 -9.99 23.70 -9.16
C GLU A 19 -10.31 23.93 -7.70
N GLU A 20 -11.58 23.80 -7.31
CA GLU A 20 -12.04 23.93 -5.94
C GLU A 20 -11.46 22.82 -5.05
N GLU A 21 -11.53 21.59 -5.49
CA GLU A 21 -10.95 20.45 -4.78
C GLU A 21 -9.44 20.60 -4.61
N ARG A 22 -8.76 21.11 -5.64
CA ARG A 22 -7.32 21.39 -5.57
C ARG A 22 -7.00 22.49 -4.56
N ALA A 23 -7.81 23.56 -4.54
CA ALA A 23 -7.61 24.67 -3.63
C ALA A 23 -7.86 24.27 -2.18
N GLU A 24 -8.80 23.36 -1.93
CA GLU A 24 -9.10 22.84 -0.59
C GLU A 24 -8.13 21.76 -0.11
N GLY A 25 -7.19 21.36 -0.95
CA GLY A 25 -6.22 20.33 -0.63
C GLY A 25 -6.80 18.92 -0.56
N GLN A 26 -7.98 18.71 -1.13
CA GLN A 26 -8.68 17.41 -1.17
C GLN A 26 -8.19 16.54 -2.34
N ILE A 27 -6.90 16.56 -2.60
CA ILE A 27 -6.29 15.81 -3.70
C ILE A 27 -5.64 14.55 -3.17
N GLU A 28 -6.15 13.41 -3.60
CA GLU A 28 -5.50 12.12 -3.38
C GLU A 28 -4.64 11.79 -4.61
N GLU A 29 -3.38 11.47 -4.37
CA GLU A 29 -2.45 11.10 -5.43
C GLU A 29 -2.84 9.75 -6.07
N TYR A 30 -3.39 8.84 -5.26
CA TYR A 30 -3.75 7.49 -5.68
C TYR A 30 -5.23 7.20 -5.41
N SER A 31 -5.83 6.38 -6.27
CA SER A 31 -7.16 5.82 -6.01
C SER A 31 -7.11 4.91 -4.78
N THR A 32 -8.21 4.90 -4.02
CA THR A 32 -8.29 4.03 -2.85
C THR A 32 -8.40 2.56 -3.27
N TRP A 33 -7.88 1.65 -2.45
CA TRP A 33 -8.04 0.22 -2.66
C TRP A 33 -9.52 -0.19 -2.75
N LYS A 34 -10.38 0.45 -1.97
CA LYS A 34 -11.83 0.22 -2.01
C LYS A 34 -12.39 0.44 -3.41
N THR A 35 -11.92 1.46 -4.12
CA THR A 35 -12.34 1.78 -5.48
C THR A 35 -11.79 0.77 -6.50
N LEU A 36 -10.54 0.38 -6.38
CA LEU A 36 -9.85 -0.48 -7.35
C LEU A 36 -10.12 -1.98 -7.12
N ARG A 37 -10.46 -2.36 -5.90
CA ARG A 37 -10.63 -3.76 -5.51
C ARG A 37 -11.55 -4.57 -6.43
N PRO A 38 -12.73 -4.08 -6.85
CA PRO A 38 -13.60 -4.86 -7.72
C PRO A 38 -12.96 -5.20 -9.06
N PHE A 39 -12.19 -4.28 -9.63
CA PHE A 39 -11.48 -4.51 -10.90
C PHE A 39 -10.38 -5.54 -10.74
N CYS A 40 -9.60 -5.45 -9.67
CA CYS A 40 -8.53 -6.41 -9.39
C CYS A 40 -9.10 -7.81 -9.15
N PHE A 41 -10.17 -7.92 -8.36
CA PHE A 41 -10.83 -9.20 -8.10
C PHE A 41 -11.43 -9.79 -9.36
N SER A 42 -11.96 -8.97 -10.25
CA SER A 42 -12.49 -9.41 -11.54
C SER A 42 -11.42 -10.10 -12.40
N LEU A 43 -10.17 -9.63 -12.34
CA LEU A 43 -9.04 -10.23 -13.05
C LEU A 43 -8.54 -11.52 -12.39
N ILE A 44 -8.61 -11.60 -11.06
CA ILE A 44 -8.12 -12.75 -10.28
C ILE A 44 -9.17 -13.86 -10.19
N LYS A 45 -10.45 -13.48 -10.09
CA LYS A 45 -11.57 -14.41 -9.95
C LYS A 45 -11.79 -15.19 -11.23
N GLY A 46 -11.90 -16.51 -11.10
CA GLY A 46 -12.24 -17.37 -12.21
C GLY A 46 -11.96 -18.84 -11.88
N LYS A 47 -12.33 -19.72 -12.79
CA LYS A 47 -12.05 -21.14 -12.67
C LYS A 47 -10.56 -21.45 -12.78
N LYS A 48 -9.81 -20.55 -13.42
CA LYS A 48 -8.36 -20.64 -13.56
C LYS A 48 -7.72 -19.46 -12.85
N LEU A 49 -7.05 -19.73 -11.75
CA LEU A 49 -6.32 -18.72 -11.01
C LEU A 49 -5.10 -18.24 -11.81
N PRO A 50 -4.73 -16.97 -11.69
CA PRO A 50 -3.48 -16.51 -12.29
C PRO A 50 -2.29 -17.22 -11.66
N GLU A 51 -1.23 -17.37 -12.43
CA GLU A 51 0.01 -17.98 -11.94
C GLU A 51 0.65 -17.13 -10.86
N ARG A 52 0.60 -15.81 -11.04
CA ARG A 52 1.15 -14.84 -10.09
C ARG A 52 0.44 -13.50 -10.20
N PHE A 53 0.44 -12.77 -9.10
CA PHE A 53 0.03 -11.37 -9.06
C PHE A 53 0.78 -10.63 -7.95
N SER A 54 0.86 -9.32 -8.09
CA SER A 54 1.40 -8.42 -7.07
C SER A 54 0.46 -7.24 -6.87
N ILE A 55 0.25 -6.87 -5.62
CA ILE A 55 -0.52 -5.68 -5.25
C ILE A 55 0.33 -4.87 -4.29
N ILE A 56 0.57 -3.59 -4.61
CA ILE A 56 1.32 -2.69 -3.76
C ILE A 56 0.34 -1.67 -3.18
N LEU A 57 0.18 -1.68 -1.86
CA LEU A 57 -0.68 -0.75 -1.15
C LEU A 57 0.19 0.28 -0.44
N LYS A 58 -0.22 1.55 -0.52
CA LYS A 58 0.42 2.66 0.17
C LYS A 58 -0.54 3.20 1.22
N LEU A 59 -0.03 3.43 2.43
CA LEU A 59 -0.82 4.06 3.48
C LEU A 59 -1.13 5.50 3.07
N PRO A 60 -2.40 5.97 3.20
CA PRO A 60 -2.73 7.36 2.88
C PRO A 60 -1.91 8.35 3.68
N LYS A 61 -1.71 9.55 3.14
CA LYS A 61 -0.91 10.59 3.79
C LYS A 61 -1.38 10.89 5.22
N ALA A 62 -2.69 11.08 5.41
CA ALA A 62 -3.24 11.36 6.73
C ALA A 62 -2.99 10.23 7.72
N ALA A 63 -3.15 8.98 7.29
CA ALA A 63 -2.90 7.81 8.12
C ALA A 63 -1.40 7.66 8.44
N THR A 64 -0.52 8.02 7.51
CA THR A 64 0.93 8.03 7.74
C THR A 64 1.30 9.04 8.82
N GLU A 65 0.74 10.24 8.76
CA GLU A 65 0.95 11.28 9.77
C GLU A 65 0.46 10.82 11.16
N GLN A 66 -0.71 10.20 11.21
CA GLN A 66 -1.27 9.64 12.45
C GLN A 66 -0.37 8.53 13.01
N PHE A 67 0.14 7.67 12.16
CA PHE A 67 1.06 6.59 12.56
C PHE A 67 2.34 7.16 13.19
N LEU A 68 2.95 8.14 12.54
CA LEU A 68 4.17 8.78 13.05
C LEU A 68 3.92 9.47 14.39
N THR A 69 2.79 10.15 14.53
CA THR A 69 2.40 10.83 15.78
C THR A 69 2.15 9.82 16.90
N ALA A 70 1.41 8.75 16.61
CA ALA A 70 1.07 7.72 17.60
C ALA A 70 2.31 6.99 18.12
N ARG A 71 3.31 6.79 17.26
CA ARG A 71 4.58 6.14 17.62
C ARG A 71 5.60 7.12 18.18
N LYS A 72 5.27 8.41 18.27
CA LYS A 72 6.19 9.48 18.69
C LYS A 72 7.50 9.43 17.90
N SER A 73 7.37 9.21 16.60
CA SER A 73 8.51 9.06 15.70
C SER A 73 9.30 10.38 15.60
N GLN A 74 10.61 10.26 15.49
CA GLN A 74 11.48 11.41 15.20
C GLN A 74 11.35 11.88 13.75
N TRP A 75 10.72 11.05 12.87
CA TRP A 75 10.54 11.37 11.47
C TRP A 75 9.36 12.32 11.27
N LEU A 76 9.59 13.39 10.52
CA LEU A 76 8.53 14.31 10.10
C LEU A 76 7.79 13.69 8.91
N PRO A 77 6.49 13.97 8.74
CA PRO A 77 5.72 13.44 7.60
C PRO A 77 6.36 13.73 6.23
N GLU A 78 6.98 14.90 6.06
CA GLU A 78 7.62 15.28 4.80
C GLU A 78 8.91 14.50 4.53
N GLN A 79 9.48 13.87 5.52
CA GLN A 79 10.68 13.03 5.39
C GLN A 79 10.35 11.59 4.98
N VAL A 80 9.08 11.20 5.11
CA VAL A 80 8.61 9.84 4.81
C VAL A 80 7.91 9.85 3.47
N GLY A 81 8.51 9.20 2.47
CA GLY A 81 7.92 9.07 1.14
C GLY A 81 6.72 8.16 1.13
N GLY A 82 6.66 7.17 2.00
CA GLY A 82 5.52 6.29 2.15
C GLY A 82 5.79 5.05 3.00
N LEU A 83 4.70 4.51 3.52
CA LEU A 83 4.65 3.21 4.16
C LEU A 83 3.83 2.28 3.28
N PHE A 84 4.39 1.14 2.93
CA PHE A 84 3.85 0.24 1.92
C PHE A 84 3.65 -1.15 2.45
N LEU A 85 2.68 -1.84 1.87
CA LEU A 85 2.48 -3.27 2.02
C LEU A 85 2.44 -3.88 0.62
N ASN A 86 3.36 -4.80 0.35
CA ASN A 86 3.44 -5.53 -0.91
C ASN A 86 2.85 -6.91 -0.70
N ILE A 87 1.80 -7.22 -1.46
CA ILE A 87 1.16 -8.53 -1.45
C ILE A 87 1.57 -9.24 -2.74
N HIS A 88 2.19 -10.40 -2.61
CA HIS A 88 2.68 -11.15 -3.74
C HIS A 88 2.18 -12.59 -3.69
N TYR A 89 1.68 -13.07 -4.82
CA TYR A 89 1.23 -14.45 -4.99
C TYR A 89 2.00 -15.08 -6.14
N GLU A 90 2.62 -16.21 -5.89
CA GLU A 90 3.35 -16.99 -6.89
C GLU A 90 3.55 -18.42 -6.38
N ASN A 91 3.49 -19.40 -7.27
CA ASN A 91 3.68 -20.81 -6.93
C ASN A 91 2.77 -21.29 -5.77
N GLN A 92 1.51 -20.85 -5.78
CA GLN A 92 0.53 -21.18 -4.74
C GLN A 92 0.93 -20.69 -3.35
N HIS A 93 1.83 -19.71 -3.29
CA HIS A 93 2.31 -19.10 -2.07
C HIS A 93 1.97 -17.61 -2.03
N LEU A 94 1.29 -17.19 -0.98
CA LEU A 94 0.95 -15.78 -0.73
C LEU A 94 1.90 -15.21 0.32
N SER A 95 2.55 -14.10 -0.02
CA SER A 95 3.45 -13.42 0.89
C SER A 95 3.11 -11.94 0.99
N CYS A 96 3.42 -11.36 2.16
CA CYS A 96 3.28 -9.94 2.41
C CYS A 96 4.64 -9.41 2.87
N VAL A 97 5.11 -8.35 2.22
CA VAL A 97 6.37 -7.70 2.55
C VAL A 97 6.10 -6.22 2.80
N THR A 98 6.49 -5.75 3.97
CA THR A 98 6.41 -4.33 4.30
C THR A 98 7.49 -3.56 3.55
N GLY A 99 7.20 -2.31 3.23
CA GLY A 99 8.16 -1.42 2.59
C GLY A 99 8.07 -0.03 3.18
N LEU A 100 9.15 0.70 3.06
CA LEU A 100 9.29 2.03 3.64
C LEU A 100 10.17 2.85 2.70
N SER A 101 9.71 4.06 2.38
CA SER A 101 10.48 5.02 1.61
C SER A 101 10.77 6.24 2.47
N LEU A 102 12.06 6.56 2.64
CA LEU A 102 12.51 7.76 3.34
C LEU A 102 13.21 8.68 2.36
N ASN A 103 13.05 9.99 2.56
CA ASN A 103 13.64 10.99 1.69
C ASN A 103 15.12 11.26 2.01
N GLN A 104 15.67 10.59 3.02
CA GLN A 104 17.07 10.65 3.37
C GLN A 104 17.57 9.30 3.85
N PHE A 105 18.86 9.07 3.71
CA PHE A 105 19.50 7.84 4.16
C PHE A 105 19.59 7.79 5.68
N THR A 106 19.34 6.59 6.25
CA THR A 106 19.52 6.34 7.68
C THR A 106 19.93 4.87 7.92
N LEU A 107 20.70 4.66 8.94
CA LEU A 107 21.01 3.32 9.44
C LEU A 107 20.05 2.90 10.57
N ASP A 108 19.24 3.84 11.05
CA ASP A 108 18.24 3.59 12.09
C ASP A 108 17.08 2.79 11.51
N LYS A 109 16.80 1.62 12.10
CA LYS A 109 15.75 0.69 11.68
C LYS A 109 14.50 0.77 12.55
N THR A 110 14.39 1.77 13.43
CA THR A 110 13.27 1.90 14.35
C THR A 110 11.92 2.02 13.64
N LEU A 111 11.81 2.93 12.67
CA LEU A 111 10.56 3.13 11.94
C LEU A 111 10.18 1.89 11.14
N GLU A 112 11.16 1.23 10.51
CA GLU A 112 10.94 -0.01 9.77
C GLU A 112 10.35 -1.10 10.67
N ARG A 113 10.93 -1.29 11.86
CA ARG A 113 10.43 -2.27 12.84
C ARG A 113 9.03 -1.92 13.35
N GLU A 114 8.78 -0.65 13.63
CA GLU A 114 7.47 -0.18 14.06
C GLU A 114 6.40 -0.43 13.01
N TRP A 115 6.73 -0.20 11.75
CA TRP A 115 5.82 -0.49 10.63
C TRP A 115 5.56 -1.98 10.50
N ASP A 116 6.60 -2.82 10.56
CA ASP A 116 6.48 -4.28 10.54
C ASP A 116 5.56 -4.77 11.66
N GLU A 117 5.77 -4.28 12.87
CA GLU A 117 4.96 -4.63 14.04
C GLU A 117 3.51 -4.21 13.87
N SER A 118 3.29 -3.03 13.30
CA SER A 118 1.94 -2.53 13.01
C SER A 118 1.20 -3.45 12.05
N ILE A 119 1.87 -3.93 11.00
CA ILE A 119 1.27 -4.87 10.04
C ILE A 119 1.01 -6.23 10.68
N ARG A 120 1.92 -6.75 11.49
CA ARG A 120 1.69 -8.00 12.23
C ARG A 120 0.45 -7.88 13.12
N THR A 121 0.32 -6.78 13.84
CA THR A 121 -0.84 -6.51 14.70
C THR A 121 -2.12 -6.44 13.90
N PHE A 122 -2.08 -5.78 12.75
CA PHE A 122 -3.22 -5.70 11.83
C PHE A 122 -3.65 -7.09 11.35
N LEU A 123 -2.71 -7.93 10.91
CA LEU A 123 -3.00 -9.27 10.43
C LEU A 123 -3.62 -10.15 11.52
N ARG A 124 -3.12 -10.03 12.76
CA ARG A 124 -3.69 -10.78 13.91
C ARG A 124 -5.10 -10.30 14.26
N LYS A 125 -5.32 -8.99 14.23
CA LYS A 125 -6.62 -8.38 14.49
C LYS A 125 -7.66 -8.83 13.45
N GLU A 126 -7.27 -8.96 12.20
CA GLU A 126 -8.12 -9.44 11.12
C GLU A 126 -8.18 -10.98 11.06
N GLU A 127 -7.58 -11.66 12.03
CA GLU A 127 -7.56 -13.13 12.13
C GLU A 127 -6.98 -13.83 10.90
N LEU A 128 -5.98 -13.19 10.27
CA LEU A 128 -5.27 -13.76 9.13
C LEU A 128 -4.03 -14.51 9.63
N PRO A 129 -3.99 -15.85 9.51
CA PRO A 129 -2.81 -16.62 9.93
C PRO A 129 -1.62 -16.33 9.00
N PHE A 130 -0.43 -16.24 9.60
CA PHE A 130 0.80 -16.02 8.85
C PHE A 130 2.00 -16.63 9.58
N GLU A 131 3.03 -16.95 8.81
CA GLU A 131 4.34 -17.38 9.28
C GLU A 131 5.37 -16.32 8.89
N GLU A 132 6.32 -16.10 9.75
CA GLU A 132 7.42 -15.15 9.50
C GLU A 132 8.62 -15.84 8.87
#